data_b2d076c2601d8fbb71a3a1cf8397efaa
#
_entry.id   b2d076c2601d8fbb71a3a1cf8397efaa
#
_cell.length_a   1.000
_cell.length_b   1.000
_cell.length_c   1.000
_cell.angle_alpha   90.00
_cell.angle_beta   90.00
_cell.angle_gamma   90.00
#
_symmetry.space_group_name_H-M   'P 1'
#
loop_
_entity.id
_entity.type
_entity.pdbx_description
1 polymer ?
#
loop_
_entity_poly.entity_id
_entity_poly.type
_entity_poly.pdbx_seq_one_letter_code
_entity_poly.pdbx_strand_id
1 'polypeptide(L)' 'MEYIIERIPFPYDTIPAVAAINKDGSYTIYENALCSEARCERAVRLLVDEITKE' A
#
# COMPACT_ATOMS: atom_id res chain seq x y z
N MET A 1 -10.35 -6.89 8.12
CA MET A 1 -9.40 -7.11 7.02
C MET A 1 -7.99 -7.21 7.55
N GLU A 2 -7.24 -8.20 7.11
CA GLU A 2 -5.84 -8.34 7.52
C GLU A 2 -4.92 -7.86 6.40
N TYR A 3 -3.90 -7.11 6.77
CA TYR A 3 -2.90 -6.67 5.80
C TYR A 3 -1.55 -6.48 6.47
N ILE A 4 -0.51 -6.59 5.65
CA ILE A 4 0.85 -6.25 6.06
C ILE A 4 1.37 -5.15 5.14
N ILE A 5 2.34 -4.40 5.63
CA ILE A 5 2.96 -3.32 4.85
C ILE A 5 4.43 -3.66 4.65
N GLU A 6 4.87 -3.60 3.40
CA GLU A 6 6.27 -3.78 3.05
C GLU A 6 6.76 -2.55 2.29
N ARG A 7 7.97 -2.11 2.59
CA ARG A 7 8.55 -0.95 1.94
C ARG A 7 9.64 -1.41 0.99
N ILE A 8 9.43 -1.16 -0.30
CA ILE A 8 10.39 -1.54 -1.35
C ILE A 8 10.53 -0.38 -2.34
N PRO A 9 11.66 -0.30 -3.03
CA PRO A 9 11.80 0.73 -4.07
C PRO A 9 11.00 0.32 -5.32
N PHE A 10 10.14 1.23 -5.79
CA PHE A 10 9.44 1.04 -7.05
C PHE A 10 10.34 1.56 -8.18
N PRO A 11 10.04 1.23 -9.44
CA PRO A 11 10.83 1.77 -10.56
C PRO A 11 10.79 3.29 -10.66
N TYR A 12 9.68 3.91 -10.22
CA TYR A 12 9.48 5.36 -10.31
C TYR A 12 8.86 5.87 -9.03
N ASP A 13 8.90 7.18 -8.82
CA ASP A 13 8.36 7.83 -7.64
C ASP A 13 6.92 8.34 -7.82
N THR A 14 6.26 7.97 -8.92
CA THR A 14 4.92 8.46 -9.23
C THR A 14 3.82 7.82 -8.44
N ILE A 15 4.03 6.59 -7.96
CA ILE A 15 3.02 5.84 -7.20
C ILE A 15 3.56 5.56 -5.80
N PRO A 16 2.95 6.12 -4.75
CA PRO A 16 3.47 5.94 -3.39
C PRO A 16 3.16 4.58 -2.76
N ALA A 17 2.07 3.92 -3.17
CA ALA A 17 1.73 2.61 -2.60
C ALA A 17 0.77 1.86 -3.52
N VAL A 18 0.82 0.53 -3.43
CA VAL A 18 -0.13 -0.35 -4.13
C VAL A 18 -0.54 -1.47 -3.18
N ALA A 19 -1.71 -2.05 -3.42
CA ALA A 19 -2.20 -3.18 -2.63
C ALA A 19 -2.33 -4.40 -3.53
N ALA A 20 -1.91 -5.54 -3.01
CA ALA A 20 -2.06 -6.83 -3.69
C ALA A 20 -2.85 -7.78 -2.79
N ILE A 21 -3.77 -8.52 -3.38
CA ILE A 21 -4.53 -9.51 -2.63
C ILE A 21 -3.76 -10.84 -2.64
N ASN A 22 -3.67 -11.47 -1.48
CA ASN A 22 -2.99 -12.74 -1.32
C ASN A 22 -3.97 -13.90 -1.46
N LYS A 23 -3.43 -15.10 -1.61
CA LYS A 23 -4.25 -16.30 -1.83
C LYS A 23 -5.21 -16.58 -0.68
N ASP A 24 -4.83 -16.22 0.53
CA ASP A 24 -5.64 -16.46 1.73
C ASP A 24 -6.66 -15.35 2.00
N GLY A 25 -6.76 -14.38 1.10
CA GLY A 25 -7.70 -13.27 1.25
C GLY A 25 -7.15 -12.07 2.01
N SER A 26 -5.94 -12.16 2.54
CA SER A 26 -5.29 -11.00 3.16
C SER A 26 -4.67 -10.12 2.08
N TYR A 27 -4.16 -8.96 2.50
CA TYR A 27 -3.56 -8.02 1.57
C TYR A 27 -2.11 -7.73 1.93
N THR A 28 -1.29 -7.47 0.92
CA THR A 28 0.03 -6.90 1.12
C THR A 28 0.02 -5.50 0.51
N ILE A 29 0.36 -4.51 1.31
CA ILE A 29 0.45 -3.13 0.84
C ILE A 29 1.93 -2.80 0.69
N TYR A 30 2.34 -2.47 -0.53
CA TYR A 30 3.72 -2.10 -0.81
C TYR A 30 3.84 -0.60 -0.81
N GLU A 31 4.71 -0.07 0.04
CA GLU A 31 5.04 1.35 0.06
C GLU A 31 6.28 1.59 -0.78
N ASN A 32 6.26 2.67 -1.54
CA ASN A 32 7.39 3.02 -2.40
C ASN A 32 8.48 3.72 -1.58
N ALA A 33 9.63 3.07 -1.46
CA ALA A 33 10.75 3.62 -0.71
C ALA A 33 11.30 4.91 -1.34
N LEU A 34 10.95 5.22 -2.59
CA LEU A 34 11.35 6.45 -3.25
C LEU A 34 10.50 7.65 -2.82
N CYS A 35 9.38 7.41 -2.12
CA CYS A 35 8.48 8.47 -1.69
C CYS A 35 8.65 8.74 -0.20
N SER A 36 8.25 9.95 0.24
CA SER A 36 8.31 10.30 1.65
C SER A 36 7.36 9.44 2.47
N GLU A 37 7.65 9.30 3.77
CA GLU A 37 6.79 8.55 4.66
C GLU A 37 5.38 9.15 4.71
N ALA A 38 5.28 10.47 4.76
CA ALA A 38 3.98 11.14 4.81
C ALA A 38 3.15 10.84 3.57
N ARG A 39 3.79 10.80 2.41
CA ARG A 39 3.12 10.50 1.16
C ARG A 39 2.65 9.05 1.13
N CYS A 40 3.50 8.13 1.59
CA CYS A 40 3.14 6.72 1.68
C CYS A 40 2.00 6.48 2.65
N GLU A 41 2.04 7.12 3.83
CA GLU A 41 0.99 6.97 4.83
C GLU A 41 -0.37 7.41 4.29
N ARG A 42 -0.40 8.53 3.56
CA ARG A 42 -1.64 9.00 2.96
C ARG A 42 -2.18 8.01 1.95
N ALA A 43 -1.30 7.47 1.12
CA ALA A 43 -1.70 6.49 0.11
C ALA A 43 -2.21 5.20 0.75
N VAL A 44 -1.53 4.71 1.79
CA VAL A 44 -1.95 3.51 2.50
C VAL A 44 -3.33 3.71 3.12
N ARG A 45 -3.57 4.87 3.73
CA ARG A 45 -4.88 5.17 4.31
C ARG A 45 -5.99 5.13 3.28
N LEU A 46 -5.74 5.70 2.09
CA LEU A 46 -6.72 5.67 1.02
C LEU A 46 -6.97 4.25 0.51
N LEU A 47 -5.90 3.45 0.39
CA LEU A 47 -6.03 2.06 -0.04
C LEU A 47 -6.84 1.24 0.97
N VAL A 48 -6.56 1.39 2.25
CA VAL A 48 -7.27 0.67 3.29
C VAL A 48 -8.76 1.07 3.29
N ASP A 49 -9.04 2.37 3.14
CA ASP A 49 -10.42 2.83 3.06
C ASP A 49 -11.16 2.21 1.87
N GLU A 50 -10.50 2.14 0.71
CA GLU A 50 -11.11 1.55 -0.47
C GLU A 50 -11.37 0.06 -0.30
N ILE A 51 -10.42 -0.67 0.28
CA ILE A 51 -10.54 -2.11 0.46
C ILE A 51 -11.63 -2.45 1.46
N THR A 52 -11.76 -1.66 2.52
CA THR A 52 -12.74 -1.93 3.58
C THR A 52 -14.11 -1.34 3.28
N LYS A 53 -14.23 -0.57 2.24
CA LYS A 53 -15.48 0.06 1.85
C LYS A 53 -16.41 -0.98 1.23
N GLU A 54 -17.63 -0.97 1.64
CA GLU A 54 -18.65 -1.88 1.11
C GLU A 54 -19.49 -1.18 0.05
#